data_954ad78c36f6e5d51d518875020ff451
#
_entry.id   954ad78c36f6e5d51d518875020ff451
#
_cell.length_a   1.000
_cell.length_b   1.000
_cell.length_c   1.000
_cell.angle_alpha   90.00
_cell.angle_beta   90.00
_cell.angle_gamma   90.00
#
_symmetry.space_group_name_H-M   'P 1'
#
loop_
_entity.id
_entity.type
_entity.pdbx_description
1 polymer ?
#
loop_
_entity_poly.entity_id
_entity_poly.type
_entity_poly.pdbx_seq_one_letter_code
_entity_poly.pdbx_strand_id
1 'polypeptide(L)'
;MLFALPAFAAYDVNELKLGASEKEVLKSFPGAHCRALEWPTNAADRRCDDSRIKVANLDGSVTFYLRQDSVEGFDLRFEKAVLPAMGKHFLDRYGKPVIAGKEDIVYEWKAGDEHARLTSEKGRRRASLFVWRGTFETEIYKVK
;
A
#
# COMPACT_ATOMS: atom_id res chain seq x y z
N MET A 1 16.03 -29.39 -14.39
CA MET A 1 14.76 -29.28 -13.65
C MET A 1 14.53 -27.85 -13.23
N LEU A 2 13.47 -27.24 -13.75
CA LEU A 2 13.15 -25.86 -13.41
C LEU A 2 12.22 -25.86 -12.19
N PHE A 3 12.70 -25.26 -11.11
CA PHE A 3 11.87 -25.03 -9.97
C PHE A 3 11.18 -23.67 -10.14
N ALA A 4 9.86 -23.67 -10.13
CA ALA A 4 9.12 -22.43 -10.06
C ALA A 4 9.42 -21.79 -8.69
N LEU A 5 10.12 -20.66 -8.69
CA LEU A 5 10.29 -19.89 -7.48
C LEU A 5 8.94 -19.30 -7.09
N PRO A 6 8.57 -19.37 -5.79
CA PRO A 6 7.34 -18.69 -5.37
C PRO A 6 7.45 -17.21 -5.70
N ALA A 7 6.37 -16.64 -6.22
CA ALA A 7 6.29 -15.21 -6.45
C ALA A 7 6.26 -14.52 -5.08
N PHE A 8 7.36 -13.85 -4.71
CA PHE A 8 7.41 -13.05 -3.50
C PHE A 8 6.80 -11.70 -3.78
N ALA A 9 5.96 -11.22 -2.86
CA ALA A 9 5.47 -9.86 -2.91
C ALA A 9 6.67 -8.90 -2.80
N ALA A 10 6.73 -7.93 -3.72
CA ALA A 10 7.87 -7.04 -3.83
C ALA A 10 7.79 -5.86 -2.84
N TYR A 11 6.58 -5.45 -2.47
CA TYR A 11 6.35 -4.24 -1.68
C TYR A 11 5.59 -4.56 -0.41
N ASP A 12 5.96 -3.88 0.68
CA ASP A 12 5.40 -4.12 2.00
C ASP A 12 5.33 -2.83 2.80
N VAL A 13 4.55 -2.88 3.87
CA VAL A 13 4.61 -1.91 4.96
C VAL A 13 4.82 -2.69 6.26
N ASN A 14 5.93 -2.41 6.96
CA ASN A 14 6.30 -3.11 8.20
C ASN A 14 6.22 -4.64 8.05
N GLU A 15 6.76 -5.14 6.93
CA GLU A 15 6.81 -6.55 6.56
C GLU A 15 5.47 -7.18 6.18
N LEU A 16 4.35 -6.43 6.26
CA LEU A 16 3.07 -6.92 5.76
C LEU A 16 3.00 -6.71 4.26
N LYS A 17 2.77 -7.79 3.53
CA LYS A 17 2.83 -7.82 2.07
C LYS A 17 1.45 -8.02 1.45
N LEU A 18 1.32 -7.71 0.17
CA LEU A 18 0.13 -8.07 -0.61
C LEU A 18 -0.06 -9.59 -0.53
N GLY A 19 -1.29 -10.02 -0.48
CA GLY A 19 -1.64 -11.43 -0.30
C GLY A 19 -1.83 -11.86 1.14
N ALA A 20 -1.48 -11.01 2.12
CA ALA A 20 -1.67 -11.33 3.53
C ALA A 20 -3.16 -11.47 3.86
N SER A 21 -3.46 -12.31 4.86
CA SER A 21 -4.82 -12.48 5.37
C SER A 21 -5.18 -11.37 6.37
N GLU A 22 -6.48 -11.23 6.67
CA GLU A 22 -6.93 -10.30 7.71
C GLU A 22 -6.29 -10.62 9.05
N LYS A 23 -6.14 -11.89 9.38
CA LYS A 23 -5.48 -12.33 10.62
C LYS A 23 -4.03 -11.85 10.68
N GLU A 24 -3.32 -11.91 9.56
CA GLU A 24 -1.94 -11.42 9.47
C GLU A 24 -1.88 -9.90 9.59
N VAL A 25 -2.85 -9.19 9.02
CA VAL A 25 -2.97 -7.73 9.18
C VAL A 25 -3.11 -7.40 10.67
N LEU A 26 -4.03 -8.05 11.38
CA LEU A 26 -4.29 -7.79 12.79
C LEU A 26 -3.10 -8.18 13.67
N LYS A 27 -2.32 -9.17 13.27
CA LYS A 27 -1.10 -9.54 13.98
C LYS A 27 -0.01 -8.47 13.86
N SER A 28 0.17 -7.93 12.66
CA SER A 28 1.17 -6.88 12.40
C SER A 28 0.70 -5.50 12.86
N PHE A 29 -0.60 -5.26 12.82
CA PHE A 29 -1.22 -3.98 13.19
C PHE A 29 -2.36 -4.24 14.20
N PRO A 30 -2.01 -4.48 15.49
CA PRO A 30 -3.04 -4.81 16.50
C PRO A 30 -4.09 -3.71 16.70
N GLY A 31 -3.75 -2.47 16.35
CA GLY A 31 -4.68 -1.34 16.44
C GLY A 31 -5.61 -1.20 15.23
N ALA A 32 -5.51 -2.09 14.25
CA ALA A 32 -6.36 -2.00 13.07
C ALA A 32 -7.80 -2.43 13.36
N HIS A 33 -8.74 -1.75 12.70
CA HIS A 33 -10.16 -2.08 12.73
C HIS A 33 -10.58 -2.57 11.36
N CYS A 34 -11.03 -3.81 11.28
CA CYS A 34 -11.44 -4.45 10.03
C CYS A 34 -12.98 -4.50 9.95
N ARG A 35 -13.50 -4.21 8.76
CA ARG A 35 -14.96 -4.20 8.53
C ARG A 35 -15.25 -4.47 7.06
N ALA A 36 -16.52 -4.75 6.76
CA ALA A 36 -16.97 -4.85 5.37
C ALA A 36 -16.78 -3.51 4.67
N LEU A 37 -16.42 -3.54 3.40
CA LEU A 37 -16.28 -2.33 2.60
C LEU A 37 -17.66 -1.69 2.39
N GLU A 38 -17.77 -0.37 2.60
CA GLU A 38 -19.03 0.34 2.52
C GLU A 38 -19.58 0.43 1.09
N TRP A 39 -18.70 0.41 0.08
CA TRP A 39 -19.12 0.42 -1.32
C TRP A 39 -18.75 -0.92 -1.96
N PRO A 40 -19.73 -1.63 -2.54
CA PRO A 40 -19.43 -2.93 -3.17
C PRO A 40 -18.57 -2.73 -4.41
N THR A 41 -17.51 -3.53 -4.54
CA THR A 41 -16.62 -3.47 -5.69
C THR A 41 -16.06 -4.87 -5.95
N ASN A 42 -15.60 -5.12 -7.18
CA ASN A 42 -14.93 -6.37 -7.53
C ASN A 42 -13.50 -6.44 -7.00
N ALA A 43 -12.93 -5.29 -6.59
CA ALA A 43 -11.54 -5.23 -6.13
C ALA A 43 -11.37 -5.62 -4.67
N ALA A 44 -12.39 -5.36 -3.84
CA ALA A 44 -12.29 -5.62 -2.40
C ALA A 44 -13.68 -5.82 -1.79
N ASP A 45 -13.73 -6.58 -0.71
CA ASP A 45 -14.95 -6.82 0.07
C ASP A 45 -14.81 -6.36 1.53
N ARG A 46 -13.58 -6.16 2.02
CA ARG A 46 -13.31 -5.72 3.39
C ARG A 46 -12.17 -4.73 3.42
N ARG A 47 -12.10 -3.95 4.49
CA ARG A 47 -11.00 -3.02 4.74
C ARG A 47 -10.55 -3.09 6.19
N CYS A 48 -9.27 -2.84 6.41
CA CYS A 48 -8.71 -2.70 7.75
C CYS A 48 -8.01 -1.35 7.83
N ASP A 49 -8.38 -0.53 8.81
CA ASP A 49 -7.83 0.80 9.00
C ASP A 49 -7.08 0.90 10.31
N ASP A 50 -5.86 1.42 10.27
CA ASP A 50 -5.10 1.78 11.45
C ASP A 50 -4.66 3.23 11.33
N SER A 51 -5.22 4.09 12.17
CA SER A 51 -4.98 5.54 12.11
C SER A 51 -3.69 5.98 12.77
N ARG A 52 -3.01 5.09 13.49
CA ARG A 52 -1.77 5.41 14.23
C ARG A 52 -0.76 4.29 14.10
N ILE A 53 0.09 4.38 13.08
CA ILE A 53 1.18 3.45 12.89
C ILE A 53 2.50 4.20 12.83
N LYS A 54 3.59 3.45 12.97
CA LYS A 54 4.95 3.95 12.75
C LYS A 54 5.57 3.19 11.60
N VAL A 55 6.17 3.92 10.67
CA VAL A 55 6.99 3.35 9.60
C VAL A 55 8.35 4.01 9.70
N ALA A 56 9.41 3.25 9.96
CA ALA A 56 10.76 3.79 10.17
C ALA A 56 10.78 4.91 11.22
N ASN A 57 10.00 4.75 12.31
CA ASN A 57 9.80 5.72 13.39
C ASN A 57 9.06 7.01 12.97
N LEU A 58 8.46 7.01 11.79
CA LEU A 58 7.66 8.14 11.30
C LEU A 58 6.17 7.81 11.43
N ASP A 59 5.38 8.80 11.82
CA ASP A 59 3.94 8.63 12.01
C ASP A 59 3.20 8.53 10.69
N GLY A 60 2.20 7.65 10.66
CA GLY A 60 1.33 7.49 9.51
C GLY A 60 0.02 6.81 9.85
N SER A 61 -0.83 6.64 8.85
CA SER A 61 -2.05 5.85 8.92
C SER A 61 -2.11 4.96 7.68
N VAL A 62 -2.76 3.80 7.80
CA VAL A 62 -2.83 2.85 6.71
C VAL A 62 -4.23 2.26 6.58
N THR A 63 -4.65 2.02 5.34
CA THR A 63 -5.85 1.26 5.02
C THR A 63 -5.45 0.09 4.14
N PHE A 64 -5.81 -1.12 4.57
CA PHE A 64 -5.65 -2.34 3.79
C PHE A 64 -6.98 -2.71 3.17
N TYR A 65 -6.97 -3.05 1.90
CA TYR A 65 -8.16 -3.52 1.17
C TYR A 65 -8.01 -5.01 0.88
N LEU A 66 -8.99 -5.79 1.31
CA LEU A 66 -8.94 -7.26 1.17
C LEU A 66 -10.06 -7.75 0.25
N ARG A 67 -9.73 -8.77 -0.51
CA ARG A 67 -10.68 -9.53 -1.30
C ARG A 67 -10.48 -11.00 -0.99
N GLN A 68 -11.56 -11.67 -0.56
CA GLN A 68 -11.49 -13.09 -0.22
C GLN A 68 -10.33 -13.40 0.73
N ASP A 69 -10.23 -12.59 1.78
CA ASP A 69 -9.21 -12.72 2.84
C ASP A 69 -7.77 -12.55 2.33
N SER A 70 -7.56 -11.74 1.30
CA SER A 70 -6.24 -11.46 0.76
C SER A 70 -6.09 -9.95 0.52
N VAL A 71 -5.03 -9.35 1.07
CA VAL A 71 -4.73 -7.93 0.84
C VAL A 71 -4.37 -7.73 -0.63
N GLU A 72 -5.19 -6.96 -1.34
CA GLU A 72 -4.97 -6.65 -2.76
C GLU A 72 -4.39 -5.27 -2.98
N GLY A 73 -4.50 -4.41 -1.98
CA GLY A 73 -3.92 -3.08 -2.04
C GLY A 73 -3.89 -2.45 -0.66
N PHE A 74 -3.01 -1.49 -0.46
CA PHE A 74 -3.02 -0.67 0.75
C PHE A 74 -2.59 0.76 0.44
N ASP A 75 -3.08 1.67 1.28
CA ASP A 75 -2.82 3.10 1.16
C ASP A 75 -2.24 3.60 2.48
N LEU A 76 -0.97 4.00 2.45
CA LEU A 76 -0.27 4.60 3.58
C LEU A 76 -0.28 6.11 3.41
N ARG A 77 -0.78 6.83 4.42
CA ARG A 77 -0.82 8.29 4.40
C ARG A 77 0.01 8.86 5.54
N PHE A 78 0.69 9.96 5.28
CA PHE A 78 1.56 10.62 6.25
C PHE A 78 1.66 12.11 5.94
N GLU A 79 2.09 12.90 6.92
CA GLU A 79 2.26 14.33 6.74
C GLU A 79 3.39 14.64 5.75
N LYS A 80 3.21 15.64 4.90
CA LYS A 80 4.25 16.07 3.93
C LYS A 80 5.57 16.44 4.58
N ALA A 81 5.53 16.90 5.82
CA ALA A 81 6.74 17.27 6.55
C ALA A 81 7.73 16.10 6.66
N VAL A 82 7.22 14.85 6.71
CA VAL A 82 8.08 13.65 6.80
C VAL A 82 8.34 13.02 5.44
N LEU A 83 7.87 13.61 4.36
CA LEU A 83 8.04 13.05 3.01
C LEU A 83 9.51 12.80 2.65
N PRO A 84 10.47 13.71 2.94
CA PRO A 84 11.86 13.43 2.58
C PRO A 84 12.40 12.16 3.26
N ALA A 85 12.13 11.97 4.55
CA ALA A 85 12.56 10.79 5.29
C ALA A 85 11.80 9.54 4.85
N MET A 86 10.48 9.65 4.65
CA MET A 86 9.64 8.52 4.21
C MET A 86 10.00 8.11 2.78
N GLY A 87 10.22 9.08 1.90
CA GLY A 87 10.64 8.83 0.53
C GLY A 87 11.97 8.10 0.46
N LYS A 88 12.94 8.52 1.29
CA LYS A 88 14.23 7.84 1.38
C LYS A 88 14.06 6.41 1.88
N HIS A 89 13.22 6.19 2.89
CA HIS A 89 12.97 4.86 3.44
C HIS A 89 12.46 3.91 2.35
N PHE A 90 11.46 4.33 1.58
CA PHE A 90 10.91 3.48 0.53
C PHE A 90 11.84 3.35 -0.67
N LEU A 91 12.60 4.40 -1.00
CA LEU A 91 13.59 4.32 -2.06
C LEU A 91 14.67 3.27 -1.72
N ASP A 92 15.15 3.28 -0.45
CA ASP A 92 16.14 2.31 0.00
C ASP A 92 15.57 0.88 0.04
N ARG A 93 14.29 0.75 0.39
CA ARG A 93 13.65 -0.55 0.56
C ARG A 93 13.15 -1.14 -0.76
N TYR A 94 12.57 -0.33 -1.63
CA TYR A 94 11.96 -0.80 -2.87
C TYR A 94 12.90 -0.74 -4.07
N GLY A 95 13.99 -0.01 -3.96
CA GLY A 95 14.99 0.08 -4.99
C GLY A 95 14.73 1.18 -6.02
N LYS A 96 15.20 0.96 -7.24
CA LYS A 96 15.14 1.97 -8.29
C LYS A 96 13.71 2.15 -8.81
N PRO A 97 13.15 3.36 -8.79
CA PRO A 97 11.82 3.61 -9.32
C PRO A 97 11.83 3.61 -10.85
N VAL A 98 10.67 3.30 -11.45
CA VAL A 98 10.46 3.40 -12.90
C VAL A 98 10.03 4.81 -13.30
N ILE A 99 9.49 5.59 -12.36
CA ILE A 99 9.16 7.00 -12.53
C ILE A 99 9.66 7.77 -11.33
N ALA A 100 10.25 8.93 -11.55
CA ALA A 100 10.71 9.83 -10.49
C ALA A 100 10.41 11.27 -10.87
N GLY A 101 9.71 12.00 -9.98
CA GLY A 101 9.50 13.45 -10.13
C GLY A 101 8.66 13.84 -11.32
N LYS A 102 7.58 13.12 -11.60
CA LYS A 102 6.67 13.44 -12.70
C LYS A 102 5.29 13.82 -12.15
N GLU A 103 4.88 15.09 -12.38
CA GLU A 103 3.62 15.62 -11.85
C GLU A 103 3.57 15.45 -10.33
N ASP A 104 2.52 14.82 -9.79
CA ASP A 104 2.37 14.57 -8.36
C ASP A 104 3.11 13.31 -7.90
N ILE A 105 3.69 12.55 -8.82
CA ILE A 105 4.40 11.32 -8.51
C ILE A 105 5.82 11.65 -8.07
N VAL A 106 6.13 11.34 -6.81
CA VAL A 106 7.49 11.44 -6.28
C VAL A 106 8.31 10.27 -6.81
N TYR A 107 7.82 9.06 -6.60
CA TYR A 107 8.39 7.82 -7.12
C TYR A 107 7.29 6.83 -7.46
N GLU A 108 7.52 6.04 -8.50
CA GLU A 108 6.67 4.89 -8.82
C GLU A 108 7.55 3.69 -9.08
N TRP A 109 7.17 2.55 -8.51
CA TRP A 109 7.87 1.27 -8.67
C TRP A 109 6.93 0.25 -9.26
N LYS A 110 7.49 -0.70 -9.99
CA LYS A 110 6.75 -1.83 -10.56
C LYS A 110 7.59 -3.08 -10.49
N ALA A 111 7.00 -4.18 -10.02
CA ALA A 111 7.63 -5.49 -10.00
C ALA A 111 6.57 -6.56 -10.31
N GLY A 112 6.62 -7.14 -11.52
CA GLY A 112 5.59 -8.05 -11.99
C GLY A 112 4.25 -7.34 -12.09
N ASP A 113 3.22 -7.87 -11.42
CA ASP A 113 1.90 -7.26 -11.37
C ASP A 113 1.69 -6.35 -10.14
N GLU A 114 2.75 -6.15 -9.33
CA GLU A 114 2.70 -5.27 -8.17
C GLU A 114 3.20 -3.87 -8.53
N HIS A 115 2.56 -2.88 -7.93
CA HIS A 115 2.86 -1.46 -8.14
C HIS A 115 2.92 -0.75 -6.80
N ALA A 116 3.81 0.24 -6.70
CA ALA A 116 3.88 1.15 -5.58
C ALA A 116 4.04 2.57 -6.11
N ARG A 117 3.23 3.49 -5.61
CA ARG A 117 3.26 4.89 -6.06
C ARG A 117 3.26 5.82 -4.86
N LEU A 118 4.33 6.58 -4.73
CA LEU A 118 4.46 7.63 -3.73
C LEU A 118 4.05 8.95 -4.37
N THR A 119 2.98 9.56 -3.86
CA THR A 119 2.44 10.80 -4.42
C THR A 119 2.42 11.91 -3.39
N SER A 120 2.59 13.14 -3.88
CA SER A 120 2.49 14.36 -3.07
C SER A 120 1.77 15.41 -3.90
N GLU A 121 0.47 15.51 -3.71
CA GLU A 121 -0.36 16.46 -4.46
C GLU A 121 -0.20 17.87 -3.91
N LYS A 122 -0.06 18.83 -4.82
CA LYS A 122 0.03 20.24 -4.45
C LYS A 122 -1.25 20.68 -3.73
N GLY A 123 -1.09 21.39 -2.62
CA GLY A 123 -2.21 21.86 -1.82
C GLY A 123 -2.78 20.86 -0.82
N ARG A 124 -2.30 19.61 -0.81
CA ARG A 124 -2.70 18.61 0.16
C ARG A 124 -1.71 18.57 1.32
N ARG A 125 -2.21 18.37 2.54
CA ARG A 125 -1.38 18.26 3.75
C ARG A 125 -0.63 16.94 3.83
N ARG A 126 -1.20 15.89 3.26
CA ARG A 126 -0.65 14.54 3.34
C ARG A 126 -0.12 14.07 2.01
N ALA A 127 0.95 13.29 2.09
CA ALA A 127 1.43 12.47 0.99
C ALA A 127 0.93 11.04 1.20
N SER A 128 0.97 10.22 0.17
CA SER A 128 0.53 8.83 0.27
C SER A 128 1.42 7.90 -0.51
N LEU A 129 1.54 6.67 0.01
CA LEU A 129 2.11 5.54 -0.70
C LEU A 129 0.98 4.55 -0.95
N PHE A 130 0.63 4.35 -2.22
CA PHE A 130 -0.37 3.40 -2.65
C PHE A 130 0.31 2.18 -3.26
N VAL A 131 0.02 1.00 -2.73
CA VAL A 131 0.59 -0.27 -3.18
C VAL A 131 -0.57 -1.17 -3.58
N TRP A 132 -0.48 -1.79 -4.76
CA TRP A 132 -1.56 -2.65 -5.25
C TRP A 132 -1.01 -3.69 -6.20
N ARG A 133 -1.85 -4.67 -6.52
CA ARG A 133 -1.53 -5.66 -7.55
C ARG A 133 -2.68 -5.83 -8.54
N GLY A 134 -2.33 -6.30 -9.74
CA GLY A 134 -3.30 -6.56 -10.81
C GLY A 134 -4.09 -5.32 -11.18
N THR A 135 -5.39 -5.45 -11.30
CA THR A 135 -6.30 -4.38 -11.71
C THR A 135 -6.94 -3.63 -10.55
N PHE A 136 -6.44 -3.81 -9.32
CA PHE A 136 -7.03 -3.22 -8.12
C PHE A 136 -7.25 -1.71 -8.26
N GLU A 137 -6.24 -0.95 -8.73
CA GLU A 137 -6.32 0.50 -8.84
C GLU A 137 -7.50 0.94 -9.72
N THR A 138 -7.76 0.22 -10.82
CA THR A 138 -8.83 0.58 -11.74
C THR A 138 -10.20 0.10 -11.28
N GLU A 139 -10.24 -0.92 -10.44
CA GLU A 139 -11.50 -1.57 -10.03
C GLU A 139 -12.04 -1.06 -8.68
N ILE A 140 -11.17 -0.55 -7.79
CA ILE A 140 -11.58 -0.20 -6.42
C ILE A 140 -12.65 0.88 -6.36
N TYR A 141 -12.67 1.79 -7.32
CA TYR A 141 -13.64 2.88 -7.37
C TYR A 141 -14.85 2.57 -8.26
N LYS A 142 -14.89 1.39 -8.88
CA LYS A 142 -16.03 0.96 -9.69
C LYS A 142 -17.05 0.26 -8.80
N VAL A 143 -18.03 0.99 -8.36
CA VAL A 143 -19.09 0.46 -7.50
C VAL A 143 -20.00 -0.47 -8.30
N LYS A 144 -20.32 -1.61 -7.73
CA LYS A 144 -21.24 -2.58 -8.35
C LYS A 144 -22.65 -2.04 -8.45
#